data_401c04487036fffd7d49f2aaa92568a1
#
_entry.id   401c04487036fffd7d49f2aaa92568a1
#
_cell.length_a   1.000
_cell.length_b   1.000
_cell.length_c   1.000
_cell.angle_alpha   90.00
_cell.angle_beta   90.00
_cell.angle_gamma   90.00
#
_symmetry.space_group_name_H-M   'P 1'
#
loop_
_entity.id
_entity.type
_entity.pdbx_description
1 polymer ?
#
loop_
_entity_poly.entity_id
_entity_poly.type
_entity_poly.pdbx_seq_one_letter_code
_entity_poly.pdbx_strand_id
1 'polypeptide(L)'
;MIRKCQIGKNVLIPFPDLVNLYECKIGDGSFVGPFVEIQKGVVIGKRCRVQSHSFICEGVSIGDDVFIGHGAMFVNDLYPISNDPDWKLKKTKIEKGVSIGNNATIMPLVIKKGSLVGAGSVVTKNVPAYSIVIGNPAKVIRKYNDRRRRV
;
A
#
# COMPACT_ATOMS: atom_id res chain seq x y z
N MET A 1 12.16 6.11 -13.15
CA MET A 1 11.98 7.56 -13.37
C MET A 1 11.29 8.20 -12.16
N ILE A 2 11.78 9.35 -11.70
CA ILE A 2 11.13 10.13 -10.62
C ILE A 2 10.74 11.49 -11.19
N ARG A 3 9.44 11.83 -11.19
CA ARG A 3 8.92 13.04 -11.84
C ARG A 3 7.88 13.75 -10.97
N LYS A 4 8.13 15.04 -10.68
CA LYS A 4 7.22 15.91 -9.91
C LYS A 4 6.78 15.34 -8.56
N CYS A 5 7.64 14.58 -7.88
CA CYS A 5 7.37 14.01 -6.57
C CYS A 5 7.80 14.96 -5.45
N GLN A 6 7.04 14.96 -4.35
CA GLN A 6 7.46 15.58 -3.09
C GLN A 6 8.07 14.48 -2.21
N ILE A 7 9.40 14.50 -2.10
CA ILE A 7 10.16 13.49 -1.35
C ILE A 7 10.67 14.13 -0.06
N GLY A 8 10.31 13.53 1.07
CA GLY A 8 10.68 13.98 2.40
C GLY A 8 12.16 13.79 2.73
N LYS A 9 12.56 14.20 3.93
CA LYS A 9 13.94 14.07 4.41
C LYS A 9 14.29 12.60 4.65
N ASN A 10 15.54 12.21 4.37
CA ASN A 10 16.07 10.87 4.62
C ASN A 10 15.25 9.72 3.99
N VAL A 11 14.55 9.99 2.88
CA VAL A 11 13.92 8.94 2.07
C VAL A 11 15.01 8.21 1.31
N LEU A 12 15.00 6.86 1.39
CA LEU A 12 15.95 6.01 0.70
C LEU A 12 15.32 5.40 -0.55
N ILE A 13 15.88 5.68 -1.70
CA ILE A 13 15.53 5.07 -3.01
C ILE A 13 16.83 4.55 -3.62
N PRO A 14 17.33 3.36 -3.21
CA PRO A 14 18.65 2.88 -3.58
C PRO A 14 18.88 2.72 -5.08
N PHE A 15 17.81 2.52 -5.82
CA PHE A 15 17.84 2.29 -7.27
C PHE A 15 16.88 3.26 -7.99
N PRO A 16 17.20 4.57 -8.06
CA PRO A 16 16.29 5.58 -8.59
C PRO A 16 15.96 5.39 -10.08
N ASP A 17 16.84 4.75 -10.82
CA ASP A 17 16.62 4.46 -12.24
C ASP A 17 15.67 3.27 -12.48
N LEU A 18 15.47 2.44 -11.46
CA LEU A 18 14.60 1.26 -11.52
C LEU A 18 13.20 1.48 -10.91
N VAL A 19 12.80 2.71 -10.65
CA VAL A 19 11.45 3.02 -10.13
C VAL A 19 10.69 3.93 -11.09
N ASN A 20 9.35 3.87 -11.00
CA ASN A 20 8.45 4.79 -11.71
C ASN A 20 7.57 5.53 -10.70
N LEU A 21 8.05 6.70 -10.26
CA LEU A 21 7.36 7.54 -9.28
C LEU A 21 6.94 8.85 -9.94
N TYR A 22 5.68 9.21 -9.89
CA TYR A 22 5.23 10.45 -10.49
C TYR A 22 4.11 11.13 -9.72
N GLU A 23 4.26 12.45 -9.54
CA GLU A 23 3.25 13.34 -8.96
C GLU A 23 2.72 12.85 -7.60
N CYS A 24 3.56 12.16 -6.82
CA CYS A 24 3.23 11.58 -5.52
C CYS A 24 3.96 12.27 -4.37
N LYS A 25 3.59 11.93 -3.14
CA LYS A 25 4.23 12.41 -1.91
C LYS A 25 4.76 11.24 -1.11
N ILE A 26 6.01 11.32 -0.64
CA ILE A 26 6.66 10.30 0.19
C ILE A 26 7.20 10.97 1.45
N GLY A 27 6.73 10.55 2.61
CA GLY A 27 7.09 11.12 3.91
C GLY A 27 8.49 10.71 4.38
N ASP A 28 9.00 11.49 5.34
CA ASP A 28 10.36 11.39 5.87
C ASP A 28 10.73 9.97 6.32
N GLY A 29 11.98 9.57 6.08
CA GLY A 29 12.55 8.31 6.56
C GLY A 29 11.96 7.05 5.91
N SER A 30 11.20 7.19 4.84
CA SER A 30 10.63 6.06 4.11
C SER A 30 11.64 5.43 3.15
N PHE A 31 11.38 4.19 2.77
CA PHE A 31 12.18 3.40 1.84
C PHE A 31 11.33 2.96 0.65
N VAL A 32 11.88 3.05 -0.56
CA VAL A 32 11.26 2.56 -1.79
C VAL A 32 12.26 1.66 -2.52
N GLY A 33 11.91 0.39 -2.65
CA GLY A 33 12.71 -0.61 -3.35
C GLY A 33 12.66 -0.47 -4.88
N PRO A 34 13.48 -1.27 -5.61
CA PRO A 34 13.49 -1.25 -7.06
C PRO A 34 12.19 -1.80 -7.65
N PHE A 35 11.90 -1.43 -8.90
CA PHE A 35 10.73 -1.85 -9.66
C PHE A 35 9.39 -1.50 -9.02
N VAL A 36 9.39 -0.48 -8.15
CA VAL A 36 8.16 0.08 -7.56
C VAL A 36 7.58 1.12 -8.51
N GLU A 37 6.27 1.07 -8.70
CA GLU A 37 5.52 2.15 -9.31
C GLU A 37 4.60 2.81 -8.28
N ILE A 38 4.66 4.15 -8.20
CA ILE A 38 3.75 4.98 -7.39
C ILE A 38 3.17 6.07 -8.27
N GLN A 39 1.86 6.05 -8.44
CA GLN A 39 1.16 6.92 -9.37
C GLN A 39 0.80 8.28 -8.75
N LYS A 40 0.30 9.17 -9.60
CA LYS A 40 -0.09 10.54 -9.24
C LYS A 40 -1.10 10.55 -8.10
N GLY A 41 -0.98 11.56 -7.24
CA GLY A 41 -1.90 11.78 -6.14
C GLY A 41 -1.73 10.84 -4.94
N VAL A 42 -0.89 9.81 -5.05
CA VAL A 42 -0.59 8.91 -3.92
C VAL A 42 0.16 9.65 -2.83
N VAL A 43 -0.23 9.39 -1.59
CA VAL A 43 0.45 9.90 -0.40
C VAL A 43 0.97 8.74 0.43
N ILE A 44 2.28 8.69 0.64
CA ILE A 44 2.96 7.77 1.55
C ILE A 44 3.38 8.54 2.80
N GLY A 45 3.02 8.05 3.97
CA GLY A 45 3.40 8.61 5.25
C GLY A 45 4.90 8.47 5.58
N LYS A 46 5.26 8.76 6.82
CA LYS A 46 6.64 8.70 7.30
C LYS A 46 7.05 7.29 7.69
N ARG A 47 8.36 6.98 7.58
CA ARG A 47 8.96 5.71 8.00
C ARG A 47 8.29 4.47 7.42
N CYS A 48 7.73 4.61 6.22
CA CYS A 48 7.16 3.50 5.47
C CYS A 48 8.25 2.70 4.75
N ARG A 49 7.98 1.44 4.49
CA ARG A 49 8.83 0.59 3.65
C ARG A 49 8.00 0.02 2.51
N VAL A 50 8.28 0.45 1.30
CA VAL A 50 7.68 -0.07 0.08
C VAL A 50 8.71 -0.99 -0.58
N GLN A 51 8.44 -2.28 -0.58
CA GLN A 51 9.36 -3.27 -1.11
C GLN A 51 9.24 -3.39 -2.64
N SER A 52 10.21 -4.05 -3.25
CA SER A 52 10.32 -4.17 -4.71
C SER A 52 9.07 -4.74 -5.39
N HIS A 53 8.84 -4.34 -6.64
CA HIS A 53 7.74 -4.80 -7.50
C HIS A 53 6.34 -4.46 -6.98
N SER A 54 6.21 -3.54 -6.02
CA SER A 54 4.89 -3.08 -5.56
C SER A 54 4.33 -2.05 -6.53
N PHE A 55 3.02 -2.14 -6.77
CA PHE A 55 2.28 -1.18 -7.58
C PHE A 55 1.26 -0.44 -6.70
N ILE A 56 1.37 0.88 -6.62
CA ILE A 56 0.49 1.73 -5.82
C ILE A 56 -0.18 2.73 -6.75
N CYS A 57 -1.43 2.43 -7.11
CA CYS A 57 -2.20 3.20 -8.08
C CYS A 57 -2.75 4.50 -7.50
N GLU A 58 -3.20 5.39 -8.38
CA GLU A 58 -3.92 6.62 -8.03
C GLU A 58 -5.08 6.33 -7.06
N GLY A 59 -5.32 7.24 -6.11
CA GLY A 59 -6.39 7.13 -5.12
C GLY A 59 -5.98 6.43 -3.82
N VAL A 60 -4.73 5.97 -3.69
CA VAL A 60 -4.21 5.33 -2.47
C VAL A 60 -3.60 6.36 -1.53
N SER A 61 -3.95 6.27 -0.25
CA SER A 61 -3.31 7.00 0.84
C SER A 61 -2.80 6.05 1.90
N ILE A 62 -1.54 6.20 2.30
CA ILE A 62 -0.83 5.33 3.24
C ILE A 62 -0.34 6.16 4.42
N GLY A 63 -0.70 5.76 5.62
CA GLY A 63 -0.28 6.40 6.87
C GLY A 63 1.18 6.10 7.22
N ASP A 64 1.59 6.56 8.39
CA ASP A 64 2.97 6.37 8.89
C ASP A 64 3.24 4.92 9.29
N ASP A 65 4.53 4.55 9.32
CA ASP A 65 5.01 3.25 9.85
C ASP A 65 4.38 2.03 9.15
N VAL A 66 4.02 2.14 7.87
CA VAL A 66 3.41 1.06 7.08
C VAL A 66 4.48 0.27 6.34
N PHE A 67 4.31 -1.05 6.36
CA PHE A 67 5.12 -1.98 5.56
C PHE A 67 4.30 -2.51 4.37
N ILE A 68 4.83 -2.34 3.17
CA ILE A 68 4.28 -2.88 1.92
C ILE A 68 5.25 -3.95 1.41
N GLY A 69 4.81 -5.19 1.39
CA GLY A 69 5.60 -6.34 0.96
C GLY A 69 5.87 -6.36 -0.54
N HIS A 70 6.84 -7.20 -0.95
CA HIS A 70 7.21 -7.35 -2.36
C HIS A 70 6.01 -7.75 -3.22
N GLY A 71 5.86 -7.13 -4.38
CA GLY A 71 4.81 -7.48 -5.33
C GLY A 71 3.38 -7.18 -4.85
N ALA A 72 3.20 -6.38 -3.80
CA ALA A 72 1.87 -5.97 -3.37
C ALA A 72 1.23 -5.06 -4.44
N MET A 73 -0.03 -5.34 -4.77
CA MET A 73 -0.77 -4.70 -5.85
C MET A 73 -2.00 -3.98 -5.31
N PHE A 74 -2.13 -2.69 -5.59
CA PHE A 74 -3.33 -1.92 -5.27
C PHE A 74 -4.21 -1.76 -6.50
N VAL A 75 -5.50 -1.84 -6.30
CA VAL A 75 -6.53 -1.72 -7.34
C VAL A 75 -7.37 -0.47 -7.08
N ASN A 76 -7.72 0.27 -8.11
CA ASN A 76 -8.58 1.46 -8.03
C ASN A 76 -9.81 1.38 -8.92
N ASP A 77 -10.03 0.22 -9.51
CA ASP A 77 -11.20 -0.09 -10.34
C ASP A 77 -11.72 -1.49 -9.99
N LEU A 78 -13.02 -1.60 -9.67
CA LEU A 78 -13.64 -2.87 -9.31
C LEU A 78 -14.12 -3.67 -10.52
N TYR A 79 -14.43 -2.98 -11.61
CA TYR A 79 -15.00 -3.56 -12.83
C TYR A 79 -14.32 -2.92 -14.05
N PRO A 80 -13.05 -3.25 -14.31
CA PRO A 80 -12.27 -2.60 -15.35
C PRO A 80 -12.85 -2.91 -16.73
N ILE A 81 -13.26 -1.87 -17.43
CA ILE A 81 -13.74 -1.92 -18.80
C ILE A 81 -12.88 -0.97 -19.64
N SER A 82 -12.35 -1.49 -20.76
CA SER A 82 -11.58 -0.67 -21.67
C SER A 82 -12.41 0.50 -22.21
N ASN A 83 -11.86 1.71 -22.12
CA ASN A 83 -12.50 2.94 -22.62
C ASN A 83 -13.87 3.26 -21.96
N ASP A 84 -14.01 2.99 -20.67
CA ASP A 84 -15.21 3.37 -19.90
C ASP A 84 -15.27 4.89 -19.70
N PRO A 85 -16.22 5.62 -20.33
CA PRO A 85 -16.36 7.07 -20.15
C PRO A 85 -16.90 7.46 -18.76
N ASP A 86 -17.52 6.52 -18.06
CA ASP A 86 -18.11 6.71 -16.73
C ASP A 86 -17.20 6.26 -15.59
N TRP A 87 -15.95 5.91 -15.90
CA TRP A 87 -14.99 5.44 -14.91
C TRP A 87 -14.82 6.42 -13.76
N LYS A 88 -14.89 5.91 -12.54
CA LYS A 88 -14.72 6.71 -11.32
C LYS A 88 -13.65 6.10 -10.42
N LEU A 89 -12.66 6.91 -10.10
CA LEU A 89 -11.58 6.54 -9.19
C LEU A 89 -12.13 6.04 -7.85
N LYS A 90 -11.77 4.83 -7.48
CA LYS A 90 -12.03 4.26 -6.16
C LYS A 90 -10.82 4.46 -5.26
N LYS A 91 -11.05 4.87 -4.01
CA LYS A 91 -9.98 5.23 -3.06
C LYS A 91 -9.68 4.10 -2.10
N THR A 92 -8.41 3.97 -1.74
CA THR A 92 -7.92 3.07 -0.69
C THR A 92 -7.23 3.87 0.41
N LYS A 93 -7.52 3.53 1.66
CA LYS A 93 -6.85 4.11 2.82
C LYS A 93 -6.18 3.03 3.65
N ILE A 94 -4.86 3.14 3.81
CA ILE A 94 -4.07 2.30 4.70
C ILE A 94 -3.69 3.14 5.91
N GLU A 95 -4.16 2.76 7.08
CA GLU A 95 -3.88 3.50 8.31
C GLU A 95 -2.48 3.17 8.87
N LYS A 96 -2.06 3.97 9.85
CA LYS A 96 -0.76 3.85 10.52
C LYS A 96 -0.45 2.42 10.96
N GLY A 97 0.79 2.02 10.72
CA GLY A 97 1.34 0.80 11.27
C GLY A 97 0.78 -0.50 10.69
N VAL A 98 0.10 -0.47 9.55
CA VAL A 98 -0.34 -1.65 8.82
C VAL A 98 0.86 -2.37 8.19
N SER A 99 0.80 -3.70 8.16
CA SER A 99 1.75 -4.53 7.40
C SER A 99 1.00 -5.29 6.32
N ILE A 100 1.45 -5.15 5.08
CA ILE A 100 0.90 -5.87 3.92
C ILE A 100 1.94 -6.88 3.47
N GLY A 101 1.55 -8.15 3.46
CA GLY A 101 2.40 -9.26 3.05
C GLY A 101 2.69 -9.26 1.55
N ASN A 102 3.73 -10.03 1.17
CA ASN A 102 4.16 -10.13 -0.23
C ASN A 102 3.04 -10.64 -1.13
N ASN A 103 2.96 -10.11 -2.35
CA ASN A 103 1.99 -10.51 -3.38
C ASN A 103 0.51 -10.39 -2.94
N ALA A 104 0.21 -9.56 -1.94
CA ALA A 104 -1.17 -9.28 -1.58
C ALA A 104 -1.82 -8.34 -2.59
N THR A 105 -3.09 -8.57 -2.91
CA THR A 105 -3.92 -7.68 -3.72
C THR A 105 -4.90 -6.93 -2.85
N ILE A 106 -4.89 -5.60 -2.94
CA ILE A 106 -5.70 -4.71 -2.10
C ILE A 106 -6.73 -4.02 -3.00
N MET A 107 -7.99 -4.37 -2.80
CA MET A 107 -9.12 -3.70 -3.46
C MET A 107 -9.37 -2.32 -2.82
N PRO A 108 -10.17 -1.43 -3.46
CA PRO A 108 -10.54 -0.13 -2.88
C PRO A 108 -11.29 -0.27 -1.56
N LEU A 109 -10.61 0.02 -0.45
CA LEU A 109 -11.13 -0.20 0.90
C LEU A 109 -10.28 0.51 1.97
N VAL A 110 -10.64 0.34 3.23
CA VAL A 110 -9.88 0.83 4.38
C VAL A 110 -9.26 -0.33 5.15
N ILE A 111 -7.94 -0.30 5.34
CA ILE A 111 -7.24 -1.18 6.28
C ILE A 111 -6.88 -0.34 7.51
N LYS A 112 -7.52 -0.64 8.64
CA LYS A 112 -7.35 0.11 9.87
C LYS A 112 -6.02 -0.19 10.56
N LYS A 113 -5.63 0.74 11.43
CA LYS A 113 -4.33 0.79 12.10
C LYS A 113 -3.88 -0.55 12.68
N GLY A 114 -2.59 -0.80 12.55
CA GLY A 114 -1.92 -1.94 13.18
C GLY A 114 -2.27 -3.31 12.61
N SER A 115 -3.10 -3.41 11.58
CA SER A 115 -3.51 -4.69 11.00
C SER A 115 -2.41 -5.32 10.15
N LEU A 116 -2.51 -6.63 9.95
CA LEU A 116 -1.60 -7.42 9.13
C LEU A 116 -2.40 -8.15 8.04
N VAL A 117 -1.98 -7.98 6.80
CA VAL A 117 -2.45 -8.75 5.65
C VAL A 117 -1.43 -9.84 5.34
N GLY A 118 -1.86 -11.08 5.34
CA GLY A 118 -1.00 -12.22 5.01
C GLY A 118 -0.53 -12.19 3.55
N ALA A 119 0.62 -12.80 3.29
CA ALA A 119 1.16 -12.91 1.93
C ALA A 119 0.17 -13.63 0.99
N GLY A 120 0.09 -13.19 -0.27
CA GLY A 120 -0.79 -13.77 -1.28
C GLY A 120 -2.29 -13.57 -1.05
N SER A 121 -2.67 -12.75 -0.08
CA SER A 121 -4.09 -12.50 0.22
C SER A 121 -4.73 -11.54 -0.77
N VAL A 122 -6.03 -11.74 -1.04
CA VAL A 122 -6.86 -10.81 -1.82
C VAL A 122 -7.86 -10.15 -0.86
N VAL A 123 -7.59 -8.89 -0.50
CA VAL A 123 -8.39 -8.14 0.46
C VAL A 123 -9.53 -7.44 -0.26
N THR A 124 -10.76 -7.89 -0.03
CA THR A 124 -11.96 -7.42 -0.73
C THR A 124 -12.92 -6.63 0.17
N LYS A 125 -12.66 -6.56 1.48
CA LYS A 125 -13.47 -5.85 2.47
C LYS A 125 -12.60 -5.07 3.44
N ASN A 126 -13.16 -4.02 4.06
CA ASN A 126 -12.47 -3.26 5.09
C ASN A 126 -11.90 -4.18 6.19
N VAL A 127 -10.68 -3.88 6.61
CA VAL A 127 -10.00 -4.64 7.67
C VAL A 127 -10.08 -3.89 8.99
N PRO A 128 -10.63 -4.50 10.05
CA PRO A 128 -10.68 -3.89 11.38
C PRO A 128 -9.27 -3.63 11.93
N ALA A 129 -9.14 -2.66 12.83
CA ALA A 129 -7.86 -2.39 13.49
C ALA A 129 -7.34 -3.62 14.24
N TYR A 130 -6.02 -3.76 14.27
CA TYR A 130 -5.32 -4.83 15.00
C TYR A 130 -5.82 -6.25 14.65
N SER A 131 -6.11 -6.47 13.38
CA SER A 131 -6.57 -7.75 12.86
C SER A 131 -5.54 -8.37 11.92
N ILE A 132 -5.47 -9.68 11.92
CA ILE A 132 -4.75 -10.46 10.90
C ILE A 132 -5.78 -11.00 9.92
N VAL A 133 -5.59 -10.69 8.62
CA VAL A 133 -6.42 -11.22 7.53
C VAL A 133 -5.58 -12.02 6.57
N ILE A 134 -6.08 -13.18 6.14
CA ILE A 134 -5.40 -14.09 5.21
C ILE A 134 -6.41 -14.71 4.26
N GLY A 135 -5.95 -15.02 3.07
CA GLY A 135 -6.64 -15.84 2.08
C GLY A 135 -7.22 -15.07 0.90
N ASN A 136 -7.90 -15.79 0.02
CA ASN A 136 -8.60 -15.25 -1.16
C ASN A 136 -10.03 -15.82 -1.21
N PRO A 137 -11.07 -15.02 -0.90
CA PRO A 137 -10.98 -13.67 -0.34
C PRO A 137 -10.42 -13.68 1.10
N ALA A 138 -9.69 -12.62 1.49
CA ALA A 138 -9.10 -12.52 2.81
C ALA A 138 -10.16 -12.44 3.92
N LYS A 139 -9.97 -13.21 4.98
CA LYS A 139 -10.83 -13.24 6.16
C LYS A 139 -10.03 -12.95 7.42
N VAL A 140 -10.68 -12.33 8.40
CA VAL A 140 -10.07 -12.12 9.73
C VAL A 140 -9.87 -13.48 10.40
N ILE A 141 -8.63 -13.86 10.66
CA ILE A 141 -8.28 -15.10 11.37
C ILE A 141 -7.97 -14.87 12.84
N ARG A 142 -7.54 -13.64 13.18
CA ARG A 142 -7.17 -13.28 14.55
C ARG A 142 -7.27 -11.79 14.77
N LYS A 143 -7.56 -11.38 16.01
CA LYS A 143 -7.36 -10.02 16.53
C LYS A 143 -6.27 -10.04 17.59
N TYR A 144 -5.53 -8.94 17.73
CA TYR A 144 -4.49 -8.80 18.76
C TYR A 144 -4.51 -7.41 19.38
N ASN A 145 -3.91 -7.28 20.54
CA ASN A 145 -3.78 -5.99 21.22
C ASN A 145 -2.53 -5.25 20.73
N ASP A 146 -2.56 -3.91 20.79
CA ASP A 146 -1.50 -3.02 20.27
C ASP A 146 -0.06 -3.38 20.73
N ARG A 147 0.08 -4.09 21.85
CA ARG A 147 1.38 -4.39 22.48
C ARG A 147 2.08 -5.66 21.98
N ARG A 148 1.48 -6.47 21.11
CA ARG A 148 2.04 -7.76 20.70
C ARG A 148 1.95 -7.98 19.19
N ARG A 149 2.89 -7.42 18.44
CA ARG A 149 3.08 -7.75 17.02
C ARG A 149 3.87 -9.03 16.77
N ARG A 150 4.48 -9.62 17.81
CA ARG A 150 5.23 -10.88 17.68
C ARG A 150 4.49 -11.95 18.44
N VAL A 151 4.12 -13.01 17.73
CA VAL A 151 3.68 -14.29 18.28
C VAL A 151 4.91 -15.15 18.47
#